data_b74618a84b5f5071bdc33b237a8831d2
#
_entry.id   b74618a84b5f5071bdc33b237a8831d2
#
_cell.length_a   1.000
_cell.length_b   1.000
_cell.length_c   1.000
_cell.angle_alpha   90.00
_cell.angle_beta   90.00
_cell.angle_gamma   90.00
#
_symmetry.space_group_name_H-M   'P 1'
#
loop_
_entity.id
_entity.type
_entity.pdbx_description
1 polymer ?
#
loop_
_entity_poly.entity_id
_entity_poly.type
_entity_poly.pdbx_seq_one_letter_code
_entity_poly.pdbx_strand_id
1 'polypeptide(L)'
;FYKDLKAKMSTKMVGETLEQHCEIEFNKLRATGFQKAYFEKDNDAKTGSKGDYIYRESTEEGVEFISIMFEMKNEMDTTATKHKNEDFLKELDKDRQEKGCEYAVLVSLLEADNELYNCGIVDVSYKYPKMYVIRPQFFISMITLLRNAALNSVQYRKQLAEYKNQNIDISNFEAEMNDFKDKFGRNYQLASDNALLSLENNLRLANNKAQDLTVKRLTKNNPTMAQKFAELEAKEQG
;
A
#
# COMPACT_ATOMS: atom_id res chain seq x y z
N PHE A 1 13.45 13.93 2.75
CA PHE A 1 13.15 12.94 1.69
C PHE A 1 11.82 13.24 0.98
N TYR A 2 10.68 13.37 1.71
CA TYR A 2 9.38 13.63 1.08
C TYR A 2 9.29 15.00 0.41
N LYS A 3 9.85 16.06 1.02
CA LYS A 3 9.91 17.40 0.40
C LYS A 3 10.71 17.39 -0.90
N ASP A 4 11.82 16.63 -0.95
CA ASP A 4 12.61 16.45 -2.17
C ASP A 4 11.87 15.62 -3.21
N LEU A 5 11.10 14.60 -2.78
CA LEU A 5 10.28 13.79 -3.66
C LEU A 5 9.12 14.62 -4.24
N LYS A 6 8.44 15.42 -3.40
CA LYS A 6 7.39 16.36 -3.81
C LYS A 6 7.94 17.39 -4.81
N ALA A 7 9.13 17.96 -4.54
CA ALA A 7 9.79 18.89 -5.47
C ALA A 7 10.12 18.22 -6.81
N LYS A 8 10.66 16.99 -6.81
CA LYS A 8 10.94 16.22 -8.02
C LYS A 8 9.66 15.84 -8.76
N MET A 9 8.60 15.43 -8.08
CA MET A 9 7.30 15.17 -8.70
C MET A 9 6.67 16.44 -9.23
N SER A 10 6.69 17.54 -8.47
CA SER A 10 6.22 18.86 -8.93
C SER A 10 6.98 19.33 -10.18
N THR A 11 8.28 19.10 -10.26
CA THR A 11 9.09 19.44 -11.45
C THR A 11 8.74 18.53 -12.64
N LYS A 12 8.49 17.23 -12.39
CA LYS A 12 8.06 16.28 -13.42
C LYS A 12 6.62 16.53 -13.88
N MET A 13 5.79 17.06 -12.99
CA MET A 13 4.38 17.40 -13.22
C MET A 13 4.17 18.85 -13.68
N VAL A 14 5.21 19.59 -14.05
CA VAL A 14 5.05 20.93 -14.63
C VAL A 14 4.24 20.82 -15.92
N GLY A 15 2.96 21.23 -15.84
CA GLY A 15 1.98 21.15 -16.95
C GLY A 15 1.17 19.86 -17.00
N GLU A 16 1.28 18.97 -16.00
CA GLU A 16 0.54 17.70 -15.90
C GLU A 16 -0.26 17.65 -14.59
N THR A 17 -1.53 17.26 -14.66
CA THR A 17 -2.34 17.04 -13.44
C THR A 17 -1.95 15.73 -12.77
N LEU A 18 -2.31 15.55 -11.49
CA LEU A 18 -2.09 14.28 -10.77
C LEU A 18 -2.82 13.12 -11.48
N GLU A 19 -4.02 13.37 -11.99
CA GLU A 19 -4.81 12.43 -12.79
C GLU A 19 -4.02 11.98 -14.04
N GLN A 20 -3.51 12.93 -14.83
CA GLN A 20 -2.72 12.64 -16.03
C GLN A 20 -1.44 11.87 -15.70
N HIS A 21 -0.78 12.23 -14.59
CA HIS A 21 0.39 11.51 -14.12
C HIS A 21 0.09 10.04 -13.84
N CYS A 22 -0.97 9.75 -13.07
CA CYS A 22 -1.39 8.38 -12.77
C CYS A 22 -1.78 7.61 -14.05
N GLU A 23 -2.49 8.26 -14.96
CA GLU A 23 -2.87 7.68 -16.25
C GLU A 23 -1.64 7.31 -17.09
N ILE A 24 -0.66 8.20 -17.19
CA ILE A 24 0.58 7.95 -17.91
C ILE A 24 1.38 6.80 -17.28
N GLU A 25 1.53 6.80 -15.96
CA GLU A 25 2.25 5.72 -15.25
C GLU A 25 1.56 4.36 -15.45
N PHE A 26 0.23 4.32 -15.42
CA PHE A 26 -0.51 3.10 -15.72
C PHE A 26 -0.33 2.65 -17.17
N ASN A 27 -0.46 3.55 -18.13
CA ASN A 27 -0.36 3.24 -19.56
C ASN A 27 1.02 2.73 -19.98
N LYS A 28 2.10 3.15 -19.31
CA LYS A 28 3.44 2.61 -19.51
C LYS A 28 3.53 1.10 -19.22
N LEU A 29 2.72 0.61 -18.29
CA LEU A 29 2.71 -0.78 -17.88
C LEU A 29 1.53 -1.58 -18.44
N ARG A 30 0.57 -0.92 -19.10
CA ARG A 30 -0.64 -1.57 -19.64
C ARG A 30 -0.30 -2.74 -20.54
N ALA A 31 0.65 -2.57 -21.47
CA ALA A 31 1.02 -3.60 -22.44
C ALA A 31 1.74 -4.81 -21.83
N THR A 32 2.41 -4.64 -20.71
CA THR A 32 3.25 -5.68 -20.11
C THR A 32 2.62 -6.32 -18.86
N GLY A 33 1.99 -5.52 -18.01
CA GLY A 33 1.48 -5.97 -16.71
C GLY A 33 -0.04 -6.02 -16.60
N PHE A 34 -0.76 -5.22 -17.40
CA PHE A 34 -2.20 -4.98 -17.23
C PHE A 34 -2.98 -5.09 -18.54
N GLN A 35 -2.65 -6.07 -19.38
CA GLN A 35 -3.18 -6.19 -20.74
C GLN A 35 -4.71 -6.31 -20.81
N LYS A 36 -5.32 -6.93 -19.81
CA LYS A 36 -6.78 -7.15 -19.74
C LYS A 36 -7.48 -6.18 -18.79
N ALA A 37 -6.74 -5.25 -18.20
CA ALA A 37 -7.29 -4.34 -17.23
C ALA A 37 -8.02 -3.17 -17.90
N TYR A 38 -9.22 -2.90 -17.43
CA TYR A 38 -9.90 -1.65 -17.66
C TYR A 38 -9.35 -0.61 -16.70
N PHE A 39 -8.91 0.51 -17.22
CA PHE A 39 -8.53 1.69 -16.43
C PHE A 39 -8.88 2.92 -17.25
N GLU A 40 -9.96 3.57 -16.86
CA GLU A 40 -10.47 4.74 -17.57
C GLU A 40 -11.10 5.74 -16.61
N LYS A 41 -11.17 6.98 -17.07
CA LYS A 41 -11.83 8.07 -16.36
C LYS A 41 -13.32 7.76 -16.20
N ASP A 42 -13.86 7.99 -14.98
CA ASP A 42 -15.29 7.87 -14.75
C ASP A 42 -16.04 9.02 -15.43
N ASN A 43 -16.61 8.73 -16.60
CA ASN A 43 -17.38 9.71 -17.39
C ASN A 43 -18.90 9.58 -17.18
N ASP A 44 -19.37 8.64 -16.36
CA ASP A 44 -20.80 8.42 -16.14
C ASP A 44 -21.31 9.19 -14.92
N ALA A 45 -21.82 10.37 -15.16
CA ALA A 45 -22.39 11.28 -14.15
C ALA A 45 -23.90 11.08 -13.93
N LYS A 46 -24.50 9.97 -14.33
CA LYS A 46 -25.96 9.74 -14.24
C LYS A 46 -26.53 9.85 -12.82
N THR A 47 -25.71 9.59 -11.81
CA THR A 47 -26.07 9.60 -10.39
C THR A 47 -25.56 10.83 -9.65
N GLY A 48 -24.85 11.75 -10.32
CA GLY A 48 -24.29 12.94 -9.70
C GLY A 48 -23.03 12.71 -8.85
N SER A 49 -22.56 11.48 -8.79
CA SER A 49 -21.33 11.07 -8.10
C SER A 49 -20.30 10.65 -9.14
N LYS A 50 -19.07 11.14 -9.04
CA LYS A 50 -18.06 10.95 -10.07
C LYS A 50 -16.68 10.90 -9.42
N GLY A 51 -16.10 9.69 -9.36
CA GLY A 51 -14.68 9.52 -9.08
C GLY A 51 -13.81 9.89 -10.30
N ASP A 52 -12.50 9.93 -10.13
CA ASP A 52 -11.59 10.26 -11.22
C ASP A 52 -11.38 9.10 -12.17
N TYR A 53 -11.01 7.91 -11.64
CA TYR A 53 -10.71 6.72 -12.46
C TYR A 53 -11.25 5.44 -11.83
N ILE A 54 -11.61 4.49 -12.70
CA ILE A 54 -12.01 3.13 -12.29
C ILE A 54 -11.03 2.13 -12.89
N TYR A 55 -10.50 1.25 -12.03
CA TYR A 55 -9.75 0.06 -12.43
C TYR A 55 -10.62 -1.16 -12.26
N ARG A 56 -10.68 -2.05 -13.28
CA ARG A 56 -11.36 -3.33 -13.23
C ARG A 56 -10.57 -4.38 -13.97
N GLU A 57 -10.59 -5.60 -13.48
CA GLU A 57 -10.04 -6.74 -14.19
C GLU A 57 -10.89 -7.98 -13.96
N SER A 58 -11.06 -8.77 -15.04
CA SER A 58 -11.84 -9.98 -15.04
C SER A 58 -11.00 -11.18 -15.45
N THR A 59 -11.43 -12.38 -15.01
CA THR A 59 -10.85 -13.64 -15.46
C THR A 59 -11.14 -13.86 -16.95
N GLU A 60 -10.53 -14.89 -17.54
CA GLU A 60 -10.80 -15.29 -18.92
C GLU A 60 -12.27 -15.71 -19.15
N GLU A 61 -12.92 -16.16 -18.08
CA GLU A 61 -14.33 -16.54 -18.08
C GLU A 61 -15.27 -15.32 -17.93
N GLY A 62 -14.73 -14.10 -17.88
CA GLY A 62 -15.49 -12.86 -17.77
C GLY A 62 -15.94 -12.53 -16.34
N VAL A 63 -15.47 -13.24 -15.33
CA VAL A 63 -15.80 -12.96 -13.92
C VAL A 63 -14.87 -11.86 -13.40
N GLU A 64 -15.43 -10.72 -13.02
CA GLU A 64 -14.68 -9.66 -12.37
C GLU A 64 -14.11 -10.16 -11.04
N PHE A 65 -12.81 -9.99 -10.83
CA PHE A 65 -12.14 -10.42 -9.61
C PHE A 65 -11.58 -9.26 -8.79
N ILE A 66 -11.47 -8.08 -9.40
CA ILE A 66 -11.04 -6.85 -8.71
C ILE A 66 -11.67 -5.63 -9.36
N SER A 67 -12.05 -4.67 -8.53
CA SER A 67 -12.45 -3.33 -8.95
C SER A 67 -12.02 -2.30 -7.90
N ILE A 68 -11.45 -1.19 -8.37
CA ILE A 68 -10.91 -0.11 -7.53
C ILE A 68 -11.43 1.22 -8.06
N MET A 69 -12.04 2.01 -7.18
CA MET A 69 -12.36 3.42 -7.42
C MET A 69 -11.18 4.27 -6.98
N PHE A 70 -10.70 5.14 -7.85
CA PHE A 70 -9.66 6.12 -7.55
C PHE A 70 -10.22 7.54 -7.52
N GLU A 71 -9.77 8.29 -6.56
CA GLU A 71 -9.89 9.75 -6.47
C GLU A 71 -8.50 10.35 -6.31
N MET A 72 -8.22 11.45 -7.00
CA MET A 72 -6.88 12.06 -7.06
C MET A 72 -6.95 13.52 -6.61
N LYS A 73 -6.24 13.85 -5.53
CA LYS A 73 -6.27 15.20 -4.93
C LYS A 73 -4.88 15.81 -4.83
N ASN A 74 -4.75 17.00 -5.45
CA ASN A 74 -3.55 17.82 -5.38
C ASN A 74 -3.85 19.13 -4.59
N GLU A 75 -2.88 19.65 -3.87
CA GLU A 75 -3.01 20.93 -3.16
C GLU A 75 -3.28 22.13 -4.12
N MET A 76 -2.85 21.99 -5.38
CA MET A 76 -3.04 23.05 -6.39
C MET A 76 -4.47 23.14 -6.92
N ASP A 77 -5.27 22.08 -6.73
CA ASP A 77 -6.66 22.02 -7.18
C ASP A 77 -7.62 22.66 -6.18
N THR A 78 -7.12 23.14 -5.04
CA THR A 78 -7.94 23.68 -3.95
C THR A 78 -7.83 25.19 -3.85
N THR A 79 -8.98 25.86 -3.91
CA THR A 79 -9.14 27.29 -3.57
C THR A 79 -8.77 27.51 -2.08
N ALA A 80 -8.36 28.70 -1.74
CA ALA A 80 -7.97 29.31 -0.44
C ALA A 80 -8.12 28.54 0.90
N THR A 81 -8.84 27.42 0.97
CA THR A 81 -9.03 26.59 2.17
C THR A 81 -8.19 25.31 2.04
N LYS A 82 -7.33 25.06 3.01
CA LYS A 82 -6.56 23.80 3.05
C LYS A 82 -7.51 22.62 3.35
N HIS A 83 -7.77 21.81 2.37
CA HIS A 83 -8.52 20.56 2.55
C HIS A 83 -7.63 19.46 3.15
N LYS A 84 -8.26 18.56 3.90
CA LYS A 84 -7.65 17.37 4.47
C LYS A 84 -8.08 16.14 3.67
N ASN A 85 -7.29 15.08 3.75
CA ASN A 85 -7.64 13.81 3.14
C ASN A 85 -9.01 13.28 3.62
N GLU A 86 -9.31 13.46 4.91
CA GLU A 86 -10.57 13.03 5.51
C GLU A 86 -11.82 13.64 4.87
N ASP A 87 -11.71 14.84 4.30
CA ASP A 87 -12.84 15.56 3.71
C ASP A 87 -13.40 14.83 2.48
N PHE A 88 -12.56 14.05 1.80
CA PHE A 88 -12.90 13.34 0.56
C PHE A 88 -13.34 11.88 0.77
N LEU A 89 -13.04 11.28 1.92
CA LEU A 89 -13.27 9.84 2.13
C LEU A 89 -14.74 9.45 2.06
N LYS A 90 -15.63 10.29 2.55
CA LYS A 90 -17.09 10.03 2.54
C LYS A 90 -17.64 10.02 1.11
N GLU A 91 -17.22 10.95 0.29
CA GLU A 91 -17.65 11.04 -1.11
C GLU A 91 -17.08 9.89 -1.91
N LEU A 92 -15.80 9.59 -1.76
CA LEU A 92 -15.15 8.46 -2.38
C LEU A 92 -15.80 7.11 -2.03
N ASP A 93 -16.23 6.92 -0.77
CA ASP A 93 -16.96 5.69 -0.39
C ASP A 93 -18.32 5.60 -1.06
N LYS A 94 -19.02 6.73 -1.19
CA LYS A 94 -20.27 6.79 -1.94
C LYS A 94 -20.08 6.41 -3.40
N ASP A 95 -19.07 6.99 -4.06
CA ASP A 95 -18.74 6.72 -5.47
C ASP A 95 -18.36 5.26 -5.67
N ARG A 96 -17.54 4.70 -4.77
CA ARG A 96 -17.19 3.29 -4.75
C ARG A 96 -18.43 2.38 -4.72
N GLN A 97 -19.38 2.69 -3.83
CA GLN A 97 -20.62 1.90 -3.69
C GLN A 97 -21.52 2.05 -4.91
N GLU A 98 -21.71 3.25 -5.42
CA GLU A 98 -22.55 3.53 -6.60
C GLU A 98 -22.01 2.84 -7.86
N LYS A 99 -20.69 2.78 -8.02
CA LYS A 99 -20.04 2.10 -9.15
C LYS A 99 -19.79 0.61 -8.89
N GLY A 100 -20.17 0.09 -7.73
CA GLY A 100 -19.97 -1.31 -7.36
C GLY A 100 -18.50 -1.72 -7.31
N CYS A 101 -17.60 -0.80 -6.96
CA CYS A 101 -16.19 -1.12 -6.81
C CYS A 101 -15.91 -1.75 -5.44
N GLU A 102 -15.00 -2.72 -5.43
CA GLU A 102 -14.61 -3.43 -4.21
C GLU A 102 -13.75 -2.56 -3.28
N TYR A 103 -12.80 -1.84 -3.87
CA TYR A 103 -11.85 -0.99 -3.15
C TYR A 103 -12.04 0.48 -3.51
N ALA A 104 -11.62 1.35 -2.59
CA ALA A 104 -11.48 2.78 -2.83
C ALA A 104 -10.07 3.25 -2.47
N VAL A 105 -9.47 4.06 -3.31
CA VAL A 105 -8.10 4.56 -3.11
C VAL A 105 -8.05 6.06 -3.40
N LEU A 106 -7.74 6.84 -2.37
CA LEU A 106 -7.43 8.26 -2.50
C LEU A 106 -5.93 8.42 -2.78
N VAL A 107 -5.60 8.86 -3.98
CA VAL A 107 -4.22 9.25 -4.34
C VAL A 107 -4.05 10.72 -4.01
N SER A 108 -3.21 11.06 -3.03
CA SER A 108 -3.21 12.40 -2.47
C SER A 108 -1.81 13.00 -2.31
N LEU A 109 -1.70 14.27 -2.68
CA LEU A 109 -0.60 15.16 -2.35
C LEU A 109 -0.96 16.14 -1.23
N LEU A 110 -2.19 16.08 -0.69
CA LEU A 110 -2.64 16.89 0.44
C LEU A 110 -1.85 16.55 1.71
N GLU A 111 -1.88 17.47 2.69
CA GLU A 111 -1.27 17.28 4.00
C GLU A 111 0.20 16.82 3.92
N ALA A 112 1.00 17.55 3.14
CA ALA A 112 2.41 17.21 2.88
C ALA A 112 3.28 17.16 4.15
N ASP A 113 2.87 17.83 5.21
CA ASP A 113 3.59 17.87 6.50
C ASP A 113 3.08 16.80 7.49
N ASN A 114 2.09 15.99 7.11
CA ASN A 114 1.54 14.93 7.96
C ASN A 114 2.36 13.63 7.79
N GLU A 115 3.09 13.26 8.84
CA GLU A 115 3.97 12.09 8.85
C GLU A 115 3.21 10.78 8.58
N LEU A 116 1.98 10.65 9.07
CA LEU A 116 1.15 9.45 8.82
C LEU A 116 1.00 9.18 7.32
N TYR A 117 0.59 10.20 6.55
CA TYR A 117 0.43 10.03 5.10
C TYR A 117 1.77 9.92 4.37
N ASN A 118 2.84 10.46 4.96
CA ASN A 118 4.19 10.38 4.38
C ASN A 118 4.83 8.98 4.50
N CYS A 119 4.26 8.07 5.32
CA CYS A 119 4.58 6.64 5.29
C CYS A 119 4.24 5.99 3.94
N GLY A 120 3.35 6.61 3.15
CA GLY A 120 3.09 6.25 1.76
C GLY A 120 1.76 5.57 1.51
N ILE A 121 1.40 4.55 2.27
CA ILE A 121 0.11 3.84 2.22
C ILE A 121 -0.50 3.87 3.61
N VAL A 122 -1.72 4.40 3.72
CA VAL A 122 -2.48 4.46 4.98
C VAL A 122 -3.79 3.70 4.79
N ASP A 123 -4.01 2.69 5.60
CA ASP A 123 -5.27 1.95 5.66
C ASP A 123 -6.29 2.73 6.51
N VAL A 124 -7.40 3.14 5.89
CA VAL A 124 -8.51 3.81 6.56
C VAL A 124 -9.77 2.92 6.61
N SER A 125 -9.59 1.60 6.44
CA SER A 125 -10.67 0.61 6.44
C SER A 125 -11.45 0.54 7.76
N TYR A 126 -10.88 1.03 8.83
CA TYR A 126 -11.56 1.19 10.13
C TYR A 126 -12.75 2.17 10.04
N LYS A 127 -12.70 3.11 9.11
CA LYS A 127 -13.74 4.13 8.91
C LYS A 127 -14.62 3.81 7.70
N TYR A 128 -14.02 3.41 6.59
CA TYR A 128 -14.67 3.01 5.34
C TYR A 128 -14.06 1.71 4.82
N PRO A 129 -14.81 0.60 4.77
CA PRO A 129 -14.26 -0.71 4.41
C PRO A 129 -13.49 -0.70 3.08
N LYS A 130 -12.33 -1.34 3.05
CA LYS A 130 -11.49 -1.49 1.85
C LYS A 130 -11.06 -0.15 1.23
N MET A 131 -10.79 0.84 2.08
CA MET A 131 -10.36 2.17 1.64
C MET A 131 -8.93 2.47 2.11
N TYR A 132 -8.16 3.08 1.20
CA TYR A 132 -6.76 3.45 1.43
C TYR A 132 -6.50 4.88 0.98
N VAL A 133 -5.59 5.57 1.67
CA VAL A 133 -5.01 6.84 1.23
C VAL A 133 -3.56 6.57 0.89
N ILE A 134 -3.14 6.94 -0.32
CA ILE A 134 -1.78 6.68 -0.78
C ILE A 134 -1.10 7.92 -1.34
N ARG A 135 0.22 7.93 -1.31
CA ARG A 135 1.03 8.87 -2.08
C ARG A 135 1.19 8.39 -3.53
N PRO A 136 1.29 9.29 -4.53
CA PRO A 136 1.31 8.94 -5.95
C PRO A 136 2.36 7.90 -6.35
N GLN A 137 3.54 7.91 -5.70
CA GLN A 137 4.60 6.94 -5.99
C GLN A 137 4.20 5.48 -5.68
N PHE A 138 3.15 5.27 -4.88
CA PHE A 138 2.63 3.94 -4.54
C PHE A 138 1.43 3.52 -5.41
N PHE A 139 1.03 4.34 -6.37
CA PHE A 139 -0.16 4.09 -7.19
C PHE A 139 -0.11 2.73 -7.90
N ILE A 140 0.94 2.47 -8.67
CA ILE A 140 1.10 1.18 -9.36
C ILE A 140 1.31 0.03 -8.39
N SER A 141 2.07 0.24 -7.32
CA SER A 141 2.32 -0.77 -6.30
C SER A 141 1.02 -1.19 -5.61
N MET A 142 0.12 -0.24 -5.33
CA MET A 142 -1.18 -0.51 -4.72
C MET A 142 -2.08 -1.33 -5.64
N ILE A 143 -2.17 -0.98 -6.93
CA ILE A 143 -2.91 -1.78 -7.93
C ILE A 143 -2.36 -3.20 -7.94
N THR A 144 -1.04 -3.36 -8.04
CA THR A 144 -0.39 -4.67 -8.12
C THR A 144 -0.64 -5.50 -6.86
N LEU A 145 -0.57 -4.90 -5.69
CA LEU A 145 -0.81 -5.57 -4.41
C LEU A 145 -2.24 -6.09 -4.31
N LEU A 146 -3.22 -5.23 -4.56
CA LEU A 146 -4.64 -5.59 -4.48
C LEU A 146 -5.00 -6.62 -5.57
N ARG A 147 -4.47 -6.45 -6.78
CA ARG A 147 -4.65 -7.40 -7.89
C ARG A 147 -4.14 -8.79 -7.53
N ASN A 148 -2.93 -8.89 -7.02
CA ASN A 148 -2.34 -10.17 -6.65
C ASN A 148 -3.11 -10.85 -5.51
N ALA A 149 -3.56 -10.10 -4.51
CA ALA A 149 -4.41 -10.61 -3.44
C ALA A 149 -5.75 -11.16 -3.98
N ALA A 150 -6.37 -10.44 -4.91
CA ALA A 150 -7.61 -10.84 -5.54
C ALA A 150 -7.44 -12.09 -6.42
N LEU A 151 -6.37 -12.17 -7.23
CA LEU A 151 -6.04 -13.36 -8.04
C LEU A 151 -5.84 -14.60 -7.17
N ASN A 152 -5.10 -14.48 -6.09
CA ASN A 152 -4.93 -15.57 -5.13
C ASN A 152 -6.27 -16.04 -4.56
N SER A 153 -7.16 -15.11 -4.22
CA SER A 153 -8.51 -15.42 -3.74
C SER A 153 -9.33 -16.20 -4.78
N VAL A 154 -9.25 -15.84 -6.06
CA VAL A 154 -9.90 -16.56 -7.15
C VAL A 154 -9.38 -18.00 -7.28
N GLN A 155 -8.06 -18.16 -7.24
CA GLN A 155 -7.43 -19.48 -7.29
C GLN A 155 -7.90 -20.38 -6.15
N TYR A 156 -7.93 -19.85 -4.93
CA TYR A 156 -8.47 -20.59 -3.77
C TYR A 156 -9.95 -20.97 -3.93
N ARG A 157 -10.78 -20.06 -4.47
CA ARG A 157 -12.20 -20.37 -4.73
C ARG A 157 -12.37 -21.46 -5.79
N LYS A 158 -11.54 -21.47 -6.85
CA LYS A 158 -11.54 -22.53 -7.87
C LYS A 158 -11.15 -23.88 -7.26
N GLN A 159 -10.07 -23.92 -6.51
CA GLN A 159 -9.66 -25.14 -5.80
C GLN A 159 -10.75 -25.67 -4.87
N LEU A 160 -11.39 -24.77 -4.11
CA LEU A 160 -12.51 -25.08 -3.23
C LEU A 160 -13.72 -25.66 -4.00
N ALA A 161 -14.04 -25.10 -5.18
CA ALA A 161 -15.12 -25.60 -6.02
C ALA A 161 -14.80 -27.00 -6.56
N GLU A 162 -13.55 -27.25 -6.97
CA GLU A 162 -13.07 -28.55 -7.42
C GLU A 162 -13.13 -29.60 -6.30
N TYR A 163 -12.71 -29.26 -5.08
CA TYR A 163 -12.83 -30.14 -3.90
C TYR A 163 -14.27 -30.44 -3.54
N LYS A 164 -15.20 -29.49 -3.65
CA LYS A 164 -16.63 -29.73 -3.43
C LYS A 164 -17.23 -30.71 -4.43
N ASN A 165 -16.78 -30.66 -5.68
CA ASN A 165 -17.27 -31.58 -6.73
C ASN A 165 -16.67 -32.99 -6.58
N GLN A 166 -15.64 -33.19 -5.77
CA GLN A 166 -15.01 -34.51 -5.53
C GLN A 166 -15.59 -35.28 -4.32
N ASN A 167 -16.81 -34.96 -3.87
CA ASN A 167 -17.49 -35.69 -2.77
C ASN A 167 -16.72 -35.71 -1.42
N ILE A 168 -16.10 -34.64 -1.04
CA ILE A 168 -15.46 -34.53 0.28
C ILE A 168 -16.49 -34.16 1.34
N ASP A 169 -16.47 -34.88 2.45
CA ASP A 169 -17.34 -34.73 3.62
C ASP A 169 -17.42 -33.25 4.09
N ILE A 170 -18.61 -32.66 3.94
CA ILE A 170 -18.88 -31.25 4.19
C ILE A 170 -18.61 -30.90 5.67
N SER A 171 -18.75 -31.86 6.59
CA SER A 171 -18.54 -31.64 8.03
C SER A 171 -17.07 -31.40 8.41
N ASN A 172 -16.12 -32.01 7.68
CA ASN A 172 -14.70 -31.72 7.86
C ASN A 172 -14.26 -30.42 7.18
N PHE A 173 -14.95 -30.04 6.10
CA PHE A 173 -14.62 -28.87 5.31
C PHE A 173 -14.84 -27.54 6.06
N GLU A 174 -15.92 -27.40 6.82
CA GLU A 174 -16.16 -26.19 7.64
C GLU A 174 -15.09 -26.04 8.73
N ALA A 175 -14.67 -27.15 9.32
CA ALA A 175 -13.60 -27.14 10.32
C ALA A 175 -12.24 -26.75 9.71
N GLU A 176 -11.92 -27.32 8.53
CA GLU A 176 -10.67 -26.99 7.80
C GLU A 176 -10.67 -25.54 7.27
N MET A 177 -11.83 -25.01 6.85
CA MET A 177 -11.99 -23.64 6.42
C MET A 177 -11.77 -22.66 7.57
N ASN A 178 -12.33 -22.97 8.75
CA ASN A 178 -12.12 -22.13 9.93
C ASN A 178 -10.67 -22.21 10.41
N ASP A 179 -10.07 -23.41 10.42
CA ASP A 179 -8.64 -23.57 10.71
C ASP A 179 -7.73 -22.84 9.69
N PHE A 180 -8.11 -22.87 8.41
CA PHE A 180 -7.42 -22.11 7.37
C PHE A 180 -7.54 -20.58 7.59
N LYS A 181 -8.74 -20.07 7.89
CA LYS A 181 -8.95 -18.64 8.22
C LYS A 181 -8.13 -18.22 9.42
N ASP A 182 -8.10 -19.06 10.46
CA ASP A 182 -7.36 -18.80 11.68
C ASP A 182 -5.84 -18.89 11.45
N LYS A 183 -5.38 -19.85 10.65
CA LYS A 183 -3.98 -19.97 10.28
C LYS A 183 -3.54 -18.84 9.33
N PHE A 184 -4.38 -18.47 8.37
CA PHE A 184 -4.11 -17.36 7.45
C PHE A 184 -4.06 -16.03 8.22
N GLY A 185 -5.02 -15.78 9.11
CA GLY A 185 -5.02 -14.60 9.97
C GLY A 185 -3.77 -14.55 10.86
N ARG A 186 -3.41 -15.67 11.48
CA ARG A 186 -2.17 -15.78 12.27
C ARG A 186 -0.91 -15.60 11.43
N ASN A 187 -0.85 -16.21 10.25
CA ASN A 187 0.31 -16.08 9.36
C ASN A 187 0.44 -14.68 8.78
N TYR A 188 -0.69 -14.02 8.50
CA TYR A 188 -0.70 -12.61 8.09
C TYR A 188 -0.19 -11.70 9.22
N GLN A 189 -0.70 -11.94 10.45
CA GLN A 189 -0.24 -11.23 11.63
C GLN A 189 1.25 -11.49 11.89
N LEU A 190 1.68 -12.77 11.87
CA LEU A 190 3.07 -13.17 12.02
C LEU A 190 3.97 -12.64 10.92
N ALA A 191 3.50 -12.55 9.67
CA ALA A 191 4.26 -11.97 8.57
C ALA A 191 4.41 -10.46 8.74
N SER A 192 3.35 -9.78 9.22
CA SER A 192 3.38 -8.36 9.57
C SER A 192 4.33 -8.12 10.74
N ASP A 193 4.19 -8.90 11.81
CA ASP A 193 5.02 -8.79 13.01
C ASP A 193 6.48 -9.17 12.72
N ASN A 194 6.72 -10.20 11.90
CA ASN A 194 8.06 -10.60 11.46
C ASN A 194 8.69 -9.58 10.50
N ALA A 195 7.91 -8.90 9.66
CA ALA A 195 8.41 -7.82 8.84
C ALA A 195 8.84 -6.63 9.70
N LEU A 196 8.06 -6.29 10.72
CA LEU A 196 8.40 -5.27 11.73
C LEU A 196 9.64 -5.69 12.52
N LEU A 197 9.67 -6.92 13.02
CA LEU A 197 10.81 -7.46 13.78
C LEU A 197 12.08 -7.53 12.92
N SER A 198 11.94 -7.90 11.65
CA SER A 198 13.05 -7.91 10.68
C SER A 198 13.56 -6.50 10.40
N LEU A 199 12.65 -5.52 10.30
CA LEU A 199 13.00 -4.11 10.14
C LEU A 199 13.72 -3.58 11.39
N GLU A 200 13.20 -3.88 12.58
CA GLU A 200 13.82 -3.52 13.85
C GLU A 200 15.20 -4.17 14.02
N ASN A 201 15.34 -5.46 13.69
CA ASN A 201 16.61 -6.16 13.73
C ASN A 201 17.62 -5.59 12.72
N ASN A 202 17.16 -5.26 11.50
CA ASN A 202 18.01 -4.64 10.50
C ASN A 202 18.44 -3.22 10.92
N LEU A 203 17.54 -2.45 11.50
CA LEU A 203 17.85 -1.13 12.10
C LEU A 203 18.84 -1.26 13.25
N ARG A 204 18.65 -2.24 14.14
CA ARG A 204 19.57 -2.52 15.25
C ARG A 204 20.96 -2.93 14.75
N LEU A 205 21.01 -3.84 13.75
CA LEU A 205 22.27 -4.25 13.11
C LEU A 205 22.97 -3.09 12.41
N ALA A 206 22.22 -2.23 11.69
CA ALA A 206 22.76 -1.03 11.05
C ALA A 206 23.29 -0.04 12.08
N ASN A 207 22.56 0.15 13.19
CA ASN A 207 22.96 1.04 14.29
C ASN A 207 24.22 0.51 15.00
N ASN A 208 24.27 -0.78 15.30
CA ASN A 208 25.45 -1.44 15.90
C ASN A 208 26.66 -1.32 14.98
N LYS A 209 26.47 -1.55 13.66
CA LYS A 209 27.54 -1.40 12.67
C LYS A 209 28.02 0.05 12.55
N ALA A 210 27.10 1.03 12.63
CA ALA A 210 27.47 2.44 12.65
C ALA A 210 28.23 2.83 13.93
N GLN A 211 27.81 2.29 15.09
CA GLN A 211 28.50 2.47 16.36
C GLN A 211 29.91 1.85 16.31
N ASP A 212 30.05 0.60 15.83
CA ASP A 212 31.35 -0.08 15.69
C ASP A 212 32.29 0.69 14.75
N LEU A 213 31.78 1.19 13.62
CA LEU A 213 32.55 2.04 12.71
C LEU A 213 32.96 3.36 13.36
N THR A 214 32.09 3.94 14.19
CA THR A 214 32.38 5.19 14.91
C THR A 214 33.45 4.95 15.98
N VAL A 215 33.33 3.87 16.77
CA VAL A 215 34.33 3.45 17.75
C VAL A 215 35.66 3.20 17.06
N LYS A 216 35.69 2.41 16.00
CA LYS A 216 36.93 2.16 15.22
C LYS A 216 37.55 3.43 14.67
N ARG A 217 36.73 4.39 14.22
CA ARG A 217 37.21 5.68 13.72
C ARG A 217 37.82 6.55 14.84
N LEU A 218 37.19 6.56 16.02
CA LEU A 218 37.61 7.35 17.18
C LEU A 218 38.82 6.73 17.86
N THR A 219 38.95 5.42 17.87
CA THR A 219 40.08 4.67 18.49
C THR A 219 41.28 4.55 17.58
N LYS A 220 41.12 4.69 16.27
CA LYS A 220 42.20 4.64 15.29
C LYS A 220 43.16 5.80 15.54
N ASN A 221 44.33 5.51 16.01
CA ASN A 221 45.40 6.48 16.36
C ASN A 221 45.15 7.25 17.69
N ASN A 222 44.27 6.78 18.58
CA ASN A 222 44.06 7.37 19.89
C ASN A 222 44.01 6.28 20.98
N PRO A 223 45.19 5.90 21.58
CA PRO A 223 45.26 4.83 22.58
C PRO A 223 44.42 5.10 23.83
N THR A 224 44.33 6.37 24.25
CA THR A 224 43.51 6.75 25.44
C THR A 224 42.02 6.52 25.22
N MET A 225 41.53 6.79 24.05
CA MET A 225 40.13 6.51 23.69
C MET A 225 39.86 5.01 23.56
N ALA A 226 40.79 4.26 22.99
CA ALA A 226 40.69 2.81 22.89
C ALA A 226 40.56 2.14 24.28
N GLN A 227 41.37 2.60 25.25
CA GLN A 227 41.31 2.11 26.63
C GLN A 227 39.98 2.46 27.33
N LYS A 228 39.46 3.65 27.17
CA LYS A 228 38.20 4.07 27.73
C LYS A 228 37.00 3.26 27.16
N PHE A 229 37.00 2.96 25.88
CA PHE A 229 35.95 2.12 25.27
C PHE A 229 36.01 0.68 25.81
N ALA A 230 37.19 0.08 25.95
CA ALA A 230 37.39 -1.24 26.52
C ALA A 230 36.91 -1.33 27.99
N GLU A 231 37.13 -0.28 28.78
CA GLU A 231 36.64 -0.18 30.16
C GLU A 231 35.10 -0.08 30.23
N LEU A 232 34.48 0.61 29.27
CA LEU A 232 33.00 0.70 29.18
C LEU A 232 32.38 -0.63 28.77
N GLU A 233 32.93 -1.30 27.79
CA GLU A 233 32.46 -2.63 27.35
C GLU A 233 32.57 -3.68 28.46
N ALA A 234 33.64 -3.63 29.27
CA ALA A 234 33.82 -4.50 30.42
C ALA A 234 32.80 -4.27 31.53
N LYS A 235 32.29 -3.02 31.67
CA LYS A 235 31.23 -2.69 32.65
C LYS A 235 29.81 -3.06 32.21
N GLU A 236 29.56 -3.17 30.91
CA GLU A 236 28.25 -3.58 30.38
C GLU A 236 28.08 -5.10 30.37
N GLN A 237 29.16 -5.88 30.49
CA GLN A 237 29.12 -7.36 30.50
C GLN A 237 29.14 -7.98 31.91
N GLY A 238 29.21 -7.19 32.97
CA GLY A 238 29.18 -7.59 34.38
C GLY A 238 27.94 -7.14 35.09
#